data_c6dcd153bd07c4af4cf501175424bf5e
#
_entry.id   c6dcd153bd07c4af4cf501175424bf5e
#
_cell.length_a   1.000
_cell.length_b   1.000
_cell.length_c   1.000
_cell.angle_alpha   90.00
_cell.angle_beta   90.00
_cell.angle_gamma   90.00
#
_symmetry.space_group_name_H-M   'P 1'
#
loop_
_entity.id
_entity.type
_entity.pdbx_description
1 polymer ?
#
loop_
_entity_poly.entity_id
_entity_poly.type
_entity_poly.pdbx_seq_one_letter_code
_entity_poly.pdbx_strand_id
1 'polypeptide(L)'
;MLVHSATAPNAILRTLPVLDRRLWAPGVAASWAAAAALTAIYAPASPADPAGLPDPPAEPEAAAETFARAVEHGDEHVIKFADTAADVCTRTGNRDALAAAIRAAQLIGR
;
A
#
# COMPACT_ATOMS: atom_id res chain seq x y z
N MET A 1 -5.27 10.00 3.71
CA MET A 1 -4.90 10.51 2.35
C MET A 1 -3.64 9.83 1.81
N LEU A 2 -2.54 9.71 2.58
CA LEU A 2 -1.29 9.06 2.11
C LEU A 2 -1.47 7.61 1.61
N VAL A 3 -2.39 6.85 2.17
CA VAL A 3 -2.73 5.49 1.69
C VAL A 3 -3.00 5.48 0.17
N HIS A 4 -3.64 6.51 -0.36
CA HIS A 4 -3.95 6.59 -1.79
C HIS A 4 -2.72 6.76 -2.67
N SER A 5 -1.60 7.27 -2.15
CA SER A 5 -0.34 7.35 -2.92
C SER A 5 0.26 5.98 -3.24
N ALA A 6 -0.11 4.94 -2.51
CA ALA A 6 0.30 3.56 -2.75
C ALA A 6 -0.81 2.75 -3.44
N THR A 7 -2.07 2.87 -2.97
CA THR A 7 -3.16 2.02 -3.46
C THR A 7 -3.59 2.36 -4.89
N ALA A 8 -3.56 3.64 -5.29
CA ALA A 8 -3.94 4.03 -6.65
C ALA A 8 -2.95 3.53 -7.72
N PRO A 9 -1.62 3.69 -7.57
CA PRO A 9 -0.65 3.08 -8.49
C PRO A 9 -0.77 1.57 -8.58
N ASN A 10 -0.99 0.88 -7.45
CA ASN A 10 -1.17 -0.56 -7.46
C ASN A 10 -2.43 -0.99 -8.21
N ALA A 11 -3.54 -0.27 -8.06
CA ALA A 11 -4.77 -0.52 -8.81
C ALA A 11 -4.55 -0.36 -10.32
N ILE A 12 -3.81 0.68 -10.74
CA ILE A 12 -3.46 0.86 -12.16
C ILE A 12 -2.62 -0.31 -12.66
N LEU A 13 -1.58 -0.74 -11.93
CA LEU A 13 -0.75 -1.89 -12.33
C LEU A 13 -1.58 -3.16 -12.53
N ARG A 14 -2.54 -3.43 -11.66
CA ARG A 14 -3.45 -4.58 -11.76
C ARG A 14 -4.41 -4.47 -12.95
N THR A 15 -4.71 -3.26 -13.40
CA THR A 15 -5.64 -3.01 -14.51
C THR A 15 -4.95 -3.07 -15.88
N LEU A 16 -3.63 -2.80 -15.96
CA LEU A 16 -2.89 -2.75 -17.22
C LEU A 16 -3.11 -3.98 -18.12
N PRO A 17 -3.13 -5.24 -17.62
CA PRO A 17 -3.29 -6.41 -18.49
C PRO A 17 -4.61 -6.46 -19.28
N VAL A 18 -5.65 -5.77 -18.80
CA VAL A 18 -6.97 -5.74 -19.44
C VAL A 18 -7.22 -4.43 -20.21
N LEU A 19 -6.29 -3.49 -20.17
CA LEU A 19 -6.35 -2.24 -20.91
C LEU A 19 -5.66 -2.37 -22.28
N ASP A 20 -6.13 -1.58 -23.25
CA ASP A 20 -5.40 -1.37 -24.51
C ASP A 20 -4.00 -0.82 -24.20
N ARG A 21 -2.97 -1.39 -24.84
CA ARG A 21 -1.56 -1.04 -24.58
C ARG A 21 -1.24 0.45 -24.76
N ARG A 22 -1.94 1.15 -25.66
CA ARG A 22 -1.77 2.60 -25.83
C ARG A 22 -2.18 3.41 -24.60
N LEU A 23 -2.97 2.84 -23.68
CA LEU A 23 -3.39 3.47 -22.42
C LEU A 23 -2.42 3.20 -21.27
N TRP A 24 -1.44 2.30 -21.44
CA TRP A 24 -0.53 1.93 -20.35
C TRP A 24 0.33 3.10 -19.89
N ALA A 25 1.09 3.71 -20.81
CA ALA A 25 1.97 4.82 -20.46
C ALA A 25 1.23 6.04 -19.90
N PRO A 26 0.13 6.53 -20.53
CA PRO A 26 -0.63 7.64 -19.95
C PRO A 26 -1.29 7.26 -18.62
N GLY A 27 -1.78 6.03 -18.42
CA GLY A 27 -2.36 5.57 -17.18
C GLY A 27 -1.34 5.54 -16.03
N VAL A 28 -0.15 5.00 -16.27
CA VAL A 28 0.95 5.01 -15.30
C VAL A 28 1.41 6.44 -15.00
N ALA A 29 1.55 7.29 -16.00
CA ALA A 29 1.96 8.68 -15.80
C ALA A 29 0.94 9.47 -14.96
N ALA A 30 -0.34 9.32 -15.21
CA ALA A 30 -1.40 9.95 -14.43
C ALA A 30 -1.41 9.48 -12.98
N SER A 31 -1.27 8.17 -12.76
CA SER A 31 -1.19 7.58 -11.43
C SER A 31 0.03 8.06 -10.65
N TRP A 32 1.19 8.12 -11.32
CA TRP A 32 2.42 8.65 -10.71
C TRP A 32 2.27 10.12 -10.32
N ALA A 33 1.70 10.95 -11.18
CA ALA A 33 1.50 12.37 -10.89
C ALA A 33 0.56 12.58 -9.68
N ALA A 34 -0.52 11.80 -9.59
CA ALA A 34 -1.43 11.85 -8.45
C ALA A 34 -0.75 11.39 -7.15
N ALA A 35 0.02 10.29 -7.19
CA ALA A 35 0.77 9.80 -6.04
C ALA A 35 1.84 10.80 -5.57
N ALA A 36 2.57 11.43 -6.51
CA ALA A 36 3.56 12.44 -6.21
C ALA A 36 2.92 13.69 -5.56
N ALA A 37 1.78 14.15 -6.06
CA ALA A 37 1.05 15.27 -5.48
C ALA A 37 0.56 14.99 -4.06
N LEU A 38 -0.02 13.80 -3.82
CA LEU A 38 -0.44 13.38 -2.48
C LEU A 38 0.75 13.31 -1.51
N THR A 39 1.85 12.75 -1.96
CA THR A 39 3.08 12.65 -1.16
C THR A 39 3.63 14.05 -0.83
N ALA A 40 3.68 14.95 -1.80
CA ALA A 40 4.18 16.30 -1.60
C ALA A 40 3.34 17.12 -0.60
N ILE A 41 2.03 16.86 -0.54
CA ILE A 41 1.11 17.60 0.35
C ILE A 41 1.05 16.98 1.75
N TYR A 42 1.06 15.65 1.84
CA TYR A 42 0.71 14.95 3.08
C TYR A 42 1.86 14.20 3.74
N ALA A 43 2.99 14.02 3.07
CA ALA A 43 4.13 13.36 3.70
C ALA A 43 4.71 14.25 4.80
N PRO A 44 5.08 13.66 5.95
CA PRO A 44 5.78 14.38 7.00
C PRO A 44 7.16 14.86 6.52
N ALA A 45 7.67 15.94 7.13
CA ALA A 45 8.99 16.50 6.80
C ALA A 45 10.14 15.51 7.05
N SER A 46 9.95 14.56 7.96
CA SER A 46 10.92 13.52 8.26
C SER A 46 10.26 12.14 8.20
N PRO A 47 10.91 11.14 7.63
CA PRO A 47 10.41 9.77 7.64
C PRO A 47 10.34 9.24 9.09
N ALA A 48 9.48 8.26 9.32
CA ALA A 48 9.48 7.52 10.59
C ALA A 48 10.79 6.73 10.72
N ASP A 49 11.24 6.54 11.97
CA ASP A 49 12.36 5.64 12.26
C ASP A 49 11.94 4.19 11.88
N PRO A 50 12.68 3.52 10.98
CA PRO A 50 12.41 2.13 10.63
C PRO A 50 12.37 1.19 11.84
N ALA A 51 13.17 1.46 12.89
CA ALA A 51 13.17 0.68 14.12
C ALA A 51 11.84 0.78 14.91
N GLY A 52 11.02 1.78 14.62
CA GLY A 52 9.69 1.96 15.22
C GLY A 52 8.55 1.32 14.43
N LEU A 53 8.83 0.67 13.30
CA LEU A 53 7.82 -0.05 12.54
C LEU A 53 7.49 -1.40 13.22
N PRO A 54 6.23 -1.83 13.19
CA PRO A 54 5.86 -3.13 13.72
C PRO A 54 6.44 -4.27 12.87
N ASP A 55 6.84 -5.35 13.52
CA ASP A 55 7.28 -6.55 12.82
C ASP A 55 6.07 -7.23 12.12
N PRO A 56 6.18 -7.54 10.83
CA PRO A 56 5.17 -8.35 10.15
C PRO A 56 5.14 -9.77 10.69
N PRO A 57 4.00 -10.50 10.57
CA PRO A 57 3.91 -11.91 10.89
C PRO A 57 5.02 -12.75 10.21
N ALA A 58 5.26 -13.96 10.73
CA ALA A 58 6.25 -14.87 10.16
C ALA A 58 5.80 -15.38 8.77
N GLU A 59 6.79 -15.65 7.91
CA GLU A 59 6.54 -16.36 6.64
C GLU A 59 6.16 -17.84 6.92
N PRO A 60 5.40 -18.48 6.03
CA PRO A 60 4.92 -17.97 4.72
C PRO A 60 3.58 -17.22 4.77
N GLU A 61 2.90 -17.15 5.90
CA GLU A 61 1.53 -16.61 6.03
C GLU A 61 1.48 -15.08 6.23
N ALA A 62 2.62 -14.40 6.27
CA ALA A 62 2.72 -12.98 6.64
C ALA A 62 1.75 -12.07 5.90
N ALA A 63 1.64 -12.20 4.58
CA ALA A 63 0.75 -11.39 3.77
C ALA A 63 -0.73 -11.68 4.04
N ALA A 64 -1.07 -12.97 4.13
CA ALA A 64 -2.43 -13.42 4.39
C ALA A 64 -2.91 -13.00 5.79
N GLU A 65 -2.05 -13.14 6.79
CA GLU A 65 -2.37 -12.76 8.17
C GLU A 65 -2.50 -11.24 8.30
N THR A 66 -1.62 -10.46 7.66
CA THR A 66 -1.72 -9.00 7.65
C THR A 66 -3.05 -8.55 7.03
N PHE A 67 -3.45 -9.17 5.93
CA PHE A 67 -4.73 -8.89 5.29
C PHE A 67 -5.92 -9.29 6.17
N ALA A 68 -5.89 -10.46 6.79
CA ALA A 68 -6.94 -10.91 7.71
C ALA A 68 -7.16 -9.93 8.87
N ARG A 69 -6.08 -9.46 9.49
CA ARG A 69 -6.13 -8.44 10.55
C ARG A 69 -6.73 -7.11 10.05
N ALA A 70 -6.45 -6.72 8.81
CA ALA A 70 -7.05 -5.54 8.21
C ALA A 70 -8.56 -5.69 8.00
N VAL A 71 -9.03 -6.88 7.59
CA VAL A 71 -10.46 -7.19 7.48
C VAL A 71 -11.15 -7.13 8.85
N GLU A 72 -10.53 -7.67 9.89
CA GLU A 72 -11.05 -7.58 11.27
C GLU A 72 -11.11 -6.13 11.78
N HIS A 73 -10.18 -5.27 11.35
CA HIS A 73 -10.19 -3.84 11.67
C HIS A 73 -11.44 -3.15 11.11
N GLY A 74 -11.86 -3.48 9.89
CA GLY A 74 -13.10 -3.05 9.26
C GLY A 74 -13.05 -1.69 8.54
N ASP A 75 -11.98 -0.91 8.66
CA ASP A 75 -11.82 0.35 7.92
C ASP A 75 -11.40 0.08 6.46
N GLU A 76 -12.07 0.72 5.51
CA GLU A 76 -11.84 0.49 4.08
C GLU A 76 -10.43 0.88 3.62
N HIS A 77 -9.82 1.91 4.21
CA HIS A 77 -8.46 2.35 3.87
C HIS A 77 -7.42 1.36 4.39
N VAL A 78 -7.65 0.80 5.57
CA VAL A 78 -6.80 -0.25 6.15
C VAL A 78 -6.85 -1.50 5.28
N ILE A 79 -8.04 -1.94 4.85
CA ILE A 79 -8.22 -3.11 4.00
C ILE A 79 -7.54 -2.92 2.64
N LYS A 80 -7.80 -1.79 1.97
CA LYS A 80 -7.18 -1.46 0.67
C LYS A 80 -5.67 -1.37 0.75
N PHE A 81 -5.14 -0.80 1.83
CA PHE A 81 -3.70 -0.67 1.98
C PHE A 81 -3.04 -2.01 2.30
N ALA A 82 -3.65 -2.86 3.13
CA ALA A 82 -3.17 -4.20 3.39
C ALA A 82 -3.16 -5.09 2.14
N ASP A 83 -4.19 -5.01 1.29
CA ASP A 83 -4.22 -5.68 -0.01
C ASP A 83 -3.07 -5.22 -0.92
N THR A 84 -2.83 -3.92 -0.99
CA THR A 84 -1.70 -3.35 -1.74
C THR A 84 -0.36 -3.82 -1.18
N ALA A 85 -0.20 -3.81 0.14
CA ALA A 85 1.03 -4.24 0.82
C ALA A 85 1.32 -5.73 0.60
N ALA A 86 0.29 -6.57 0.66
CA ALA A 86 0.39 -8.00 0.37
C ALA A 86 0.85 -8.26 -1.07
N ASP A 87 0.26 -7.55 -2.05
CA ASP A 87 0.65 -7.64 -3.45
C ASP A 87 2.10 -7.17 -3.69
N VAL A 88 2.51 -6.06 -3.09
CA VAL A 88 3.89 -5.56 -3.16
C VAL A 88 4.87 -6.56 -2.54
N CYS A 89 4.58 -7.07 -1.35
CA CYS A 89 5.41 -8.07 -0.67
C CYS A 89 5.57 -9.32 -1.54
N THR A 90 4.48 -9.84 -2.10
CA THR A 90 4.48 -11.03 -2.95
C THR A 90 5.33 -10.83 -4.22
N ARG A 91 5.23 -9.65 -4.85
CA ARG A 91 5.96 -9.36 -6.08
C ARG A 91 7.44 -9.02 -5.88
N THR A 92 7.79 -8.43 -4.75
CA THR A 92 9.13 -7.84 -4.54
C THR A 92 9.92 -8.48 -3.41
N GLY A 93 9.28 -9.26 -2.54
CA GLY A 93 9.88 -9.76 -1.30
C GLY A 93 10.06 -8.69 -0.21
N ASN A 94 9.60 -7.46 -0.44
CA ASN A 94 9.76 -6.36 0.52
C ASN A 94 8.72 -6.45 1.64
N ARG A 95 9.16 -6.88 2.82
CA ARG A 95 8.33 -7.03 4.02
C ARG A 95 7.96 -5.69 4.67
N ASP A 96 8.70 -4.61 4.41
CA ASP A 96 8.39 -3.28 4.94
C ASP A 96 7.01 -2.80 4.49
N ALA A 97 6.53 -3.29 3.35
CA ALA A 97 5.16 -3.03 2.88
C ALA A 97 4.12 -3.54 3.90
N LEU A 98 4.32 -4.75 4.44
CA LEU A 98 3.42 -5.32 5.46
C LEU A 98 3.53 -4.55 6.79
N ALA A 99 4.74 -4.19 7.21
CA ALA A 99 4.97 -3.36 8.38
C ALA A 99 4.24 -2.01 8.28
N ALA A 100 4.30 -1.37 7.11
CA ALA A 100 3.59 -0.13 6.82
C ALA A 100 2.07 -0.29 6.90
N ALA A 101 1.51 -1.40 6.40
CA ALA A 101 0.08 -1.68 6.48
C ALA A 101 -0.39 -1.86 7.93
N ILE A 102 0.37 -2.60 8.75
CA ILE A 102 0.10 -2.77 10.18
C ILE A 102 0.16 -1.42 10.90
N ARG A 103 1.17 -0.60 10.58
CA ARG A 103 1.30 0.73 11.15
C ARG A 103 0.15 1.65 10.76
N ALA A 104 -0.30 1.61 9.51
CA ALA A 104 -1.46 2.38 9.06
C ALA A 104 -2.73 2.00 9.84
N ALA A 105 -2.97 0.71 10.09
CA ALA A 105 -4.08 0.24 10.89
C ALA A 105 -4.03 0.78 12.33
N GLN A 106 -2.86 0.85 12.94
CA GLN A 106 -2.67 1.44 14.28
C GLN A 106 -2.99 2.94 14.31
N LEU A 107 -2.66 3.68 13.23
CA LEU A 107 -2.83 5.14 13.15
C LEU A 107 -4.25 5.55 12.78
N ILE A 108 -4.95 4.74 11.98
CA ILE A 108 -6.34 5.04 11.57
C ILE A 108 -7.30 4.81 12.74
N GLY A 109 -6.97 3.88 13.63
CA GLY A 109 -7.84 3.53 14.77
C GLY A 109 -9.11 2.81 14.31
N ARG A 110 -9.93 2.40 15.24
CA ARG A 110 -11.27 1.85 15.01
C ARG A 110 -12.33 2.90 15.24
#